data_caa7499a2968a0c955bb5f7061973a23
#
_entry.id   caa7499a2968a0c955bb5f7061973a23
#
_cell.length_a   1.000
_cell.length_b   1.000
_cell.length_c   1.000
_cell.angle_alpha   90.00
_cell.angle_beta   90.00
_cell.angle_gamma   90.00
#
_symmetry.space_group_name_H-M   'P 1'
#
loop_
_entity.id
_entity.type
_entity.pdbx_description
1 polymer ?
#
loop_
_entity_poly.entity_id
_entity_poly.type
_entity_poly.pdbx_seq_one_letter_code
_entity_poly.pdbx_strand_id
1 'polypeptide(L)'
;MRKFAIFAAGIMAAATVVLPTGATAGESPQKQSDAAEQVILRLLYHPTAAAVEEYYGERRQYWRQEVIDVQKIPESPYYKVSIQVETFHGAHNPPYGLETMTFYIGPLDNVQLVNFDHQAEVG
;
A
#
# COMPACT_ATOMS: atom_id res chain seq x y z
N MET A 1 1.96 -1.80 13.12
CA MET A 1 1.61 -2.04 12.98
C MET A 1 1.56 -2.84 12.23
N ARG A 2 1.65 -3.14 11.89
CA ARG A 2 1.62 -3.72 11.15
C ARG A 2 1.05 -4.71 11.20
N LYS A 3 0.41 -4.97 11.32
CA LYS A 3 -0.29 -5.77 11.46
C LYS A 3 -0.38 -6.67 10.54
N PHE A 4 -0.36 -6.45 9.67
CA PHE A 4 -0.57 -7.28 8.86
C PHE A 4 0.23 -8.29 8.78
N ALA A 5 1.03 -8.12 9.24
CA ALA A 5 1.86 -9.05 9.10
C ALA A 5 1.32 -10.15 9.71
N ILE A 6 0.71 -10.03 10.49
CA ILE A 6 0.24 -10.91 11.08
C ILE A 6 -0.22 -11.93 10.43
N PHE A 7 -0.95 -11.76 9.80
CA PHE A 7 -1.49 -12.71 9.29
C PHE A 7 -0.68 -13.52 8.63
N ALA A 8 0.24 -13.10 8.44
CA ALA A 8 1.05 -13.83 7.74
C ALA A 8 1.19 -15.00 8.45
N ALA A 9 1.22 -14.94 9.48
CA ALA A 9 1.52 -15.98 10.13
C ALA A 9 0.77 -16.99 9.81
N GLY A 10 -0.12 -16.80 9.90
CA GLY A 10 -0.84 -17.75 9.80
C GLY A 10 -0.41 -18.61 8.90
N ILE A 11 -0.15 -18.33 8.16
CA ILE A 11 0.10 -19.07 7.30
C ILE A 11 0.95 -19.99 7.47
N MET A 12 1.47 -19.94 7.98
CA MET A 12 2.26 -20.65 8.02
C MET A 12 2.19 -21.78 8.07
N ALA A 13 1.90 -21.76 8.47
CA ALA A 13 1.87 -22.83 8.77
C ALA A 13 1.84 -23.63 7.75
N ALA A 14 1.30 -23.58 7.44
CA ALA A 14 1.12 -24.34 6.62
C ALA A 14 1.98 -24.66 5.84
N ALA A 15 2.18 -24.28 5.69
CA ALA A 15 2.78 -24.46 4.87
C ALA A 15 3.56 -25.41 4.82
N THR A 16 3.55 -25.60 5.26
CA THR A 16 4.21 -26.21 5.14
C THR A 16 4.29 -27.20 4.52
N VAL A 17 3.94 -27.29 4.57
CA VAL A 17 3.98 -28.04 4.14
C VAL A 17 4.25 -28.54 3.24
N VAL A 18 4.27 -28.28 3.00
CA VAL A 18 4.36 -28.56 2.20
C VAL A 18 4.96 -29.14 1.51
N LEU A 19 5.19 -29.13 1.38
CA LEU A 19 5.51 -29.50 0.72
C LEU A 19 6.24 -29.92 -0.01
N PRO A 20 6.52 -30.00 -0.07
CA PRO A 20 7.27 -30.20 -0.47
C PRO A 20 7.61 -30.40 -1.53
N THR A 21 7.55 -30.31 -1.92
CA THR A 21 7.75 -30.47 -2.84
C THR A 21 8.02 -29.82 -3.60
N GLY A 22 7.93 -29.34 -3.73
CA GLY A 22 8.08 -28.67 -4.42
C GLY A 22 8.56 -28.05 -4.77
N ALA A 23 8.64 -27.80 -4.57
CA ALA A 23 9.21 -27.22 -4.81
C ALA A 23 9.58 -26.44 -5.43
N THR A 24 9.42 -26.00 -5.57
CA THR A 24 9.77 -25.34 -6.24
C THR A 24 9.85 -24.25 -6.23
N ALA A 25 10.24 -23.95 -6.26
CA ALA A 25 10.40 -22.96 -6.42
C ALA A 25 9.92 -22.01 -6.06
N GLY A 26 9.44 -21.93 -5.72
CA GLY A 26 8.93 -20.95 -5.41
C GLY A 26 9.44 -19.91 -4.76
N GLU A 27 8.80 -18.89 -4.64
CA GLU A 27 9.27 -17.82 -3.93
C GLU A 27 8.89 -17.92 -2.51
N SER A 28 9.64 -17.33 -1.63
CA SER A 28 9.31 -17.31 -0.23
C SER A 28 8.04 -16.51 -0.02
N PRO A 29 7.32 -16.74 1.05
CA PRO A 29 6.15 -15.93 1.34
C PRO A 29 6.47 -14.45 1.43
N GLN A 30 7.66 -14.10 1.94
CA GLN A 30 8.03 -12.71 2.03
C GLN A 30 8.20 -12.09 0.64
N LYS A 31 8.78 -12.84 -0.28
CA LYS A 31 8.96 -12.33 -1.60
C LYS A 31 7.64 -12.14 -2.31
N GLN A 32 6.70 -13.05 -2.11
CA GLN A 32 5.38 -12.88 -2.68
C GLN A 32 4.65 -11.70 -2.09
N SER A 33 4.83 -11.46 -0.80
CA SER A 33 4.22 -10.33 -0.14
C SER A 33 4.78 -9.03 -0.70
N ASP A 34 6.10 -8.98 -0.93
CA ASP A 34 6.70 -7.78 -1.49
C ASP A 34 6.20 -7.54 -2.91
N ALA A 35 6.06 -8.59 -3.69
CA ALA A 35 5.55 -8.45 -5.05
C ALA A 35 4.11 -7.95 -5.03
N ALA A 36 3.30 -8.48 -4.14
CA ALA A 36 1.91 -8.05 -4.05
C ALA A 36 1.83 -6.57 -3.66
N GLU A 37 2.70 -6.15 -2.75
CA GLU A 37 2.72 -4.76 -2.36
C GLU A 37 3.05 -3.87 -3.55
N GLN A 38 4.03 -4.26 -4.34
CA GLN A 38 4.40 -3.48 -5.52
C GLN A 38 3.26 -3.42 -6.52
N VAL A 39 2.52 -4.50 -6.68
CA VAL A 39 1.40 -4.50 -7.58
C VAL A 39 0.32 -3.53 -7.10
N ILE A 40 0.01 -3.55 -5.82
CA ILE A 40 -0.98 -2.65 -5.25
C ILE A 40 -0.56 -1.21 -5.49
N LEU A 41 0.70 -0.89 -5.22
CA LEU A 41 1.17 0.48 -5.38
C LEU A 41 1.12 0.93 -6.83
N ARG A 42 1.39 0.02 -7.76
CA ARG A 42 1.31 0.37 -9.17
C ARG A 42 -0.13 0.59 -9.62
N LEU A 43 -1.03 -0.23 -9.14
CA LEU A 43 -2.43 -0.07 -9.49
C LEU A 43 -3.02 1.21 -8.89
N LEU A 44 -2.50 1.64 -7.76
CA LEU A 44 -2.99 2.85 -7.12
C LEU A 44 -2.20 4.10 -7.50
N TYR A 45 -1.34 3.99 -8.51
CA TYR A 45 -0.52 5.14 -8.87
C TYR A 45 -1.34 6.38 -9.21
N HIS A 46 -2.28 6.25 -10.12
CA HIS A 46 -3.07 7.41 -10.52
C HIS A 46 -3.92 7.98 -9.38
N PRO A 47 -4.63 7.15 -8.61
CA PRO A 47 -5.38 7.70 -7.48
C PRO A 47 -4.47 8.36 -6.45
N THR A 48 -3.28 7.82 -6.23
CA THR A 48 -2.36 8.40 -5.27
C THR A 48 -1.87 9.76 -5.76
N ALA A 49 -1.44 9.82 -7.02
CA ALA A 49 -0.94 11.07 -7.57
C ALA A 49 -2.03 12.13 -7.57
N ALA A 50 -3.26 11.74 -7.88
CA ALA A 50 -4.36 12.68 -7.89
C ALA A 50 -4.66 13.20 -6.49
N ALA A 51 -4.60 12.33 -5.49
CA ALA A 51 -4.87 12.74 -4.11
C ALA A 51 -3.81 13.72 -3.63
N VAL A 52 -2.55 13.46 -3.95
CA VAL A 52 -1.46 14.34 -3.56
C VAL A 52 -1.62 15.69 -4.25
N GLU A 53 -1.94 15.67 -5.53
CA GLU A 53 -2.10 16.91 -6.26
C GLU A 53 -3.28 17.73 -5.71
N GLU A 54 -4.35 17.05 -5.37
CA GLU A 54 -5.50 17.77 -4.84
C GLU A 54 -5.18 18.40 -3.49
N TYR A 55 -4.43 17.69 -2.65
CA TYR A 55 -4.11 18.21 -1.34
C TYR A 55 -3.23 19.45 -1.44
N TYR A 56 -2.22 19.42 -2.30
CA TYR A 56 -1.28 20.53 -2.39
C TYR A 56 -1.72 21.61 -3.37
N GLY A 57 -2.71 21.33 -4.21
CA GLY A 57 -3.12 22.27 -5.23
C GLY A 57 -2.16 22.37 -6.39
N GLU A 58 -1.21 21.46 -6.47
CA GLU A 58 -0.23 21.43 -7.54
C GLU A 58 0.39 20.06 -7.59
N ARG A 59 1.02 19.74 -8.68
CA ARG A 59 1.69 18.46 -8.77
C ARG A 59 2.84 18.43 -7.79
N ARG A 60 2.96 17.30 -7.11
CA ARG A 60 4.03 17.11 -6.18
C ARG A 60 4.51 15.69 -6.29
N GLN A 61 5.80 15.48 -6.28
CA GLN A 61 6.36 14.16 -6.43
C GLN A 61 6.42 13.45 -5.10
N TYR A 62 6.50 12.13 -5.16
CA TYR A 62 6.58 11.34 -3.94
C TYR A 62 7.40 10.09 -4.21
N TRP A 63 7.90 9.50 -3.15
CA TRP A 63 8.66 8.27 -3.20
C TRP A 63 8.42 7.50 -1.90
N ARG A 64 9.12 6.39 -1.76
CA ARG A 64 9.04 5.56 -0.55
C ARG A 64 7.62 5.14 -0.26
N GLN A 65 6.94 4.70 -1.31
CA GLN A 65 5.59 4.24 -1.16
C GLN A 65 5.56 2.92 -0.43
N GLU A 66 4.57 2.76 0.41
CA GLU A 66 4.46 1.57 1.21
C GLU A 66 2.99 1.30 1.49
N VAL A 67 2.60 0.03 1.43
CA VAL A 67 1.25 -0.37 1.83
C VAL A 67 1.31 -0.66 3.30
N ILE A 68 0.51 0.03 4.09
CA ILE A 68 0.56 -0.15 5.53
C ILE A 68 -0.61 -0.95 6.07
N ASP A 69 -1.66 -1.16 5.30
CA ASP A 69 -2.78 -1.94 5.80
C ASP A 69 -3.68 -2.36 4.65
N VAL A 70 -4.17 -3.59 4.68
CA VAL A 70 -5.13 -4.09 3.73
C VAL A 70 -6.16 -4.90 4.50
N GLN A 71 -7.42 -4.53 4.40
CA GLN A 71 -8.48 -5.21 5.12
C GLN A 71 -9.69 -5.38 4.24
N LYS A 72 -10.35 -6.51 4.38
CA LYS A 72 -11.63 -6.72 3.74
C LYS A 72 -12.69 -6.04 4.59
N ILE A 73 -13.55 -5.27 3.98
CA ILE A 73 -14.64 -4.64 4.72
C ILE A 73 -15.74 -5.68 4.85
N PRO A 74 -16.15 -6.01 6.08
CA PRO A 74 -17.10 -7.10 6.28
C PRO A 74 -18.41 -6.88 5.55
N GLU A 75 -18.93 -7.93 5.00
CA GLU A 75 -20.23 -7.94 4.35
C GLU A 75 -20.32 -6.92 3.22
N SER A 76 -19.24 -6.78 2.49
CA SER A 76 -19.13 -5.80 1.45
C SER A 76 -18.15 -6.33 0.41
N PRO A 77 -18.27 -5.94 -0.84
CA PRO A 77 -17.26 -6.34 -1.83
C PRO A 77 -16.03 -5.47 -1.81
N TYR A 78 -15.91 -4.56 -0.84
CA TYR A 78 -14.81 -3.62 -0.83
C TYR A 78 -13.67 -4.05 0.05
N TYR A 79 -12.48 -3.61 -0.32
CA TYR A 79 -11.29 -3.73 0.51
C TYR A 79 -10.82 -2.34 0.90
N LYS A 80 -10.30 -2.21 2.10
CA LYS A 80 -9.73 -0.96 2.56
C LYS A 80 -8.24 -1.09 2.48
N VAL A 81 -7.59 -0.19 1.77
CA VAL A 81 -6.14 -0.21 1.60
C VAL A 81 -5.59 1.13 2.03
N SER A 82 -4.62 1.11 2.92
CA SER A 82 -3.94 2.32 3.35
C SER A 82 -2.52 2.29 2.85
N ILE A 83 -2.08 3.38 2.26
CA ILE A 83 -0.71 3.49 1.78
C ILE A 83 -0.10 4.76 2.34
N GLN A 84 1.20 4.79 2.36
CA GLN A 84 1.93 5.93 2.88
C GLN A 84 3.02 6.29 1.89
N VAL A 85 3.18 7.57 1.63
CA VAL A 85 4.21 8.04 0.72
C VAL A 85 4.87 9.27 1.35
N GLU A 86 6.10 9.52 0.95
CA GLU A 86 6.80 10.72 1.36
C GLU A 86 6.81 11.66 0.16
N THR A 87 6.34 12.90 0.35
CA THR A 87 6.31 13.88 -0.73
C THR A 87 7.46 14.85 -0.58
N PHE A 88 7.85 15.46 -1.69
CA PHE A 88 8.93 16.42 -1.69
C PHE A 88 8.70 17.44 -2.78
N HIS A 89 9.46 18.52 -2.73
CA HIS A 89 9.31 19.60 -3.68
C HIS A 89 10.47 19.57 -4.67
N GLY A 90 10.13 19.76 -5.94
CA GLY A 90 11.16 19.85 -6.96
C GLY A 90 12.06 18.64 -6.99
N ALA A 91 13.34 18.85 -6.86
CA ALA A 91 14.32 17.79 -6.97
C ALA A 91 14.68 17.26 -5.59
N HIS A 92 13.70 16.68 -4.92
CA HIS A 92 13.90 16.11 -3.60
C HIS A 92 14.25 17.17 -2.56
N ASN A 93 13.63 18.32 -2.69
CA ASN A 93 13.86 19.40 -1.74
C ASN A 93 12.74 19.50 -0.75
N PRO A 94 12.99 20.07 0.43
CA PRO A 94 11.90 20.33 1.37
C PRO A 94 10.97 21.40 0.80
N PRO A 95 9.75 21.50 1.31
CA PRO A 95 9.31 20.76 2.50
C PRO A 95 8.91 19.34 2.17
N TYR A 96 9.11 18.46 3.15
CA TYR A 96 8.74 17.06 3.01
C TYR A 96 7.44 16.81 3.75
N GLY A 97 6.64 15.88 3.22
CA GLY A 97 5.42 15.49 3.88
C GLY A 97 5.34 13.98 3.93
N LEU A 98 4.66 13.48 4.95
CA LEU A 98 4.35 12.08 5.04
C LEU A 98 2.86 11.98 4.91
N GLU A 99 2.40 11.38 3.82
CA GLU A 99 0.99 11.33 3.52
C GLU A 99 0.47 9.92 3.66
N THR A 100 -0.60 9.76 4.38
CA THR A 100 -1.24 8.46 4.52
C THR A 100 -2.60 8.56 3.87
N MET A 101 -2.85 7.70 2.89
CA MET A 101 -4.09 7.72 2.15
C MET A 101 -4.79 6.39 2.32
N THR A 102 -6.09 6.44 2.53
CA THR A 102 -6.89 5.23 2.64
C THR A 102 -7.88 5.21 1.49
N PHE A 103 -7.90 4.10 0.78
CA PHE A 103 -8.79 3.90 -0.35
C PHE A 103 -9.72 2.74 -0.07
N TYR A 104 -10.93 2.86 -0.56
CA TYR A 104 -11.83 1.71 -0.64
C TYR A 104 -11.78 1.23 -2.08
N ILE A 105 -11.52 -0.03 -2.27
CA ILE A 105 -11.39 -0.64 -3.59
C ILE A 105 -12.47 -1.68 -3.75
N GLY A 106 -13.35 -1.47 -4.70
CA GLY A 106 -14.43 -2.39 -4.98
C GLY A 106 -14.26 -3.05 -6.33
N PRO A 107 -15.28 -3.75 -6.79
CA PRO A 107 -15.21 -4.40 -8.10
C PRO A 107 -15.17 -3.39 -9.22
N LEU A 108 -14.67 -3.83 -10.36
CA LEU A 108 -14.72 -3.04 -11.59
C LEU A 108 -14.03 -1.69 -11.45
N ASP A 109 -12.83 -1.73 -10.89
CA ASP A 109 -12.02 -0.50 -10.80
C ASP A 109 -12.65 0.60 -9.96
N ASN A 110 -13.50 0.25 -9.05
CA ASN A 110 -14.11 1.26 -8.19
C ASN A 110 -13.14 1.58 -7.07
N VAL A 111 -12.44 2.70 -7.18
CA VAL A 111 -11.45 3.12 -6.21
C VAL A 111 -11.86 4.48 -5.66
N GLN A 112 -12.00 4.59 -4.37
CA GLN A 112 -12.43 5.82 -3.73
C GLN A 112 -11.46 6.21 -2.64
N LEU A 113 -10.99 7.44 -2.66
CA LEU A 113 -10.18 7.96 -1.57
C LEU A 113 -11.12 8.32 -0.43
N VAL A 114 -10.93 7.70 0.72
CA VAL A 114 -11.82 7.96 1.85
C VAL A 114 -11.13 8.69 2.98
N ASN A 115 -9.80 8.78 2.94
CA ASN A 115 -9.09 9.55 3.97
C ASN A 115 -7.72 9.95 3.46
N PHE A 116 -7.32 11.17 3.78
CA PHE A 116 -6.00 11.68 3.43
C PHE A 116 -5.46 12.36 4.68
N ASP A 117 -4.34 11.88 5.18
CA ASP A 117 -3.76 12.39 6.40
C ASP A 117 -2.35 12.88 6.10
N HIS A 118 -2.08 14.11 6.43
CA HIS A 118 -0.80 14.75 6.15
C HIS A 118 -0.05 15.01 7.43
N GLN A 119 1.25 14.70 7.40
CA GLN A 119 2.12 15.02 8.50
C GLN A 119 3.37 15.66 7.94
N ALA A 120 3.70 16.85 8.40
CA ALA A 120 4.91 17.51 7.93
C ALA A 120 6.12 16.81 8.53
N GLU A 121 7.15 16.67 7.73
CA GLU A 121 8.38 16.08 8.20
C GLU A 121 9.45 17.14 8.28
N VAL A 122 10.23 17.07 9.31
CA VAL A 122 11.36 17.95 9.45
C VAL A 122 12.45 17.40 8.60
N GLY A 123 12.83 18.13 7.67
CA GLY A 123 13.78 17.61 6.75
C GLY A 123 15.16 17.83 7.04
#